data_cfb53797e391c87206a4eb20603b8b17
#
_entry.id   cfb53797e391c87206a4eb20603b8b17
#
_cell.length_a   1.000
_cell.length_b   1.000
_cell.length_c   1.000
_cell.angle_alpha   90.00
_cell.angle_beta   90.00
_cell.angle_gamma   90.00
#
_symmetry.space_group_name_H-M   'P 1'
#
loop_
_entity.id
_entity.type
_entity.pdbx_description
1 polymer ?
#
loop_
_entity_poly.entity_id
_entity_poly.type
_entity_poly.pdbx_seq_one_letter_code
_entity_poly.pdbx_strand_id
1 'polypeptide(L)'
;MTISPGNKYPRAFIDVKFGAGKSSPLTAPRTVLIMGYQALVGPSQGSALPNVVYPIPSVDDAIALFGGGSEIHQGADAALDQVLDTTLYGVAFAEVANPVVASATSFSQWTLTPTGASVIGGVFYLIVDGVEFPVSILDGMSVADQLTAIYAEIGKYKNLPVWMPAAPSSTTLGFRSKHTGLRSNQHVIRFRVEGITGTSYAITQTVTAVNDGNPQTCFDAINQQDFDYIVCAATEPAPGASPN
;
A
#
# COMPACT_ATOMS: atom_id res chain seq x y z
N MET A 1 -21.92 -15.99 5.88
CA MET A 1 -21.46 -14.62 6.16
C MET A 1 -21.86 -13.79 4.96
N THR A 2 -22.74 -12.81 5.12
CA THR A 2 -23.32 -12.03 4.00
C THR A 2 -22.47 -10.79 3.81
N ILE A 3 -21.83 -10.65 2.66
CA ILE A 3 -21.01 -9.47 2.33
C ILE A 3 -21.95 -8.30 2.06
N SER A 4 -21.78 -7.21 2.80
CA SER A 4 -22.56 -5.99 2.60
C SER A 4 -22.25 -5.34 1.24
N PRO A 5 -23.23 -4.99 0.40
CA PRO A 5 -23.01 -4.47 -0.94
C PRO A 5 -22.48 -3.03 -1.02
N GLY A 6 -22.04 -2.44 0.10
CA GLY A 6 -21.59 -1.05 0.16
C GLY A 6 -20.07 -0.83 0.06
N ASN A 7 -19.26 -1.87 0.06
CA ASN A 7 -17.80 -1.72 0.06
C ASN A 7 -17.25 -1.75 -1.38
N LYS A 8 -17.16 -0.58 -2.01
CA LYS A 8 -16.67 -0.39 -3.39
C LYS A 8 -15.13 -0.32 -3.53
N TYR A 9 -14.39 -0.79 -2.54
CA TYR A 9 -12.93 -0.79 -2.61
C TYR A 9 -12.43 -2.18 -2.95
N PRO A 10 -11.54 -2.34 -3.94
CA PRO A 10 -10.87 -3.60 -4.20
C PRO A 10 -9.86 -3.86 -3.08
N ARG A 11 -10.35 -4.36 -1.95
CA ARG A 11 -9.49 -5.07 -1.03
C ARG A 11 -9.28 -6.45 -1.65
N ALA A 12 -8.06 -6.92 -1.72
CA ALA A 12 -7.80 -8.31 -2.03
C ALA A 12 -8.47 -9.15 -0.95
N PHE A 13 -9.69 -9.59 -1.18
CA PHE A 13 -10.35 -10.55 -0.31
C PHE A 13 -9.77 -11.91 -0.64
N ILE A 14 -8.87 -12.39 0.20
CA ILE A 14 -8.49 -13.79 0.21
C ILE A 14 -9.63 -14.53 0.90
N ASP A 15 -10.62 -14.98 0.14
CA ASP A 15 -11.60 -15.96 0.64
C ASP A 15 -10.95 -17.34 0.58
N VAL A 16 -10.09 -17.64 1.54
CA VAL A 16 -9.54 -18.99 1.68
C VAL A 16 -10.63 -19.86 2.27
N LYS A 17 -11.41 -20.49 1.43
CA LYS A 17 -12.34 -21.53 1.84
C LYS A 17 -11.55 -22.80 2.14
N PHE A 18 -11.19 -22.98 3.38
CA PHE A 18 -10.75 -24.28 3.86
C PHE A 18 -11.94 -25.23 3.77
N GLY A 19 -11.95 -26.08 2.75
CA GLY A 19 -12.90 -27.19 2.71
C GLY A 19 -12.75 -27.98 4.03
N ALA A 20 -13.84 -28.30 4.68
CA ALA A 20 -13.87 -29.20 5.83
C ALA A 20 -13.44 -30.63 5.39
N GLY A 21 -12.20 -30.77 4.97
CA GLY A 21 -11.54 -32.04 4.74
C GLY A 21 -11.32 -32.70 6.09
N LYS A 22 -11.66 -33.97 6.18
CA LYS A 22 -11.43 -34.81 7.34
C LYS A 22 -10.04 -34.53 7.90
N SER A 23 -9.95 -34.07 9.14
CA SER A 23 -8.70 -33.83 9.87
C SER A 23 -7.89 -35.14 9.91
N SER A 24 -6.94 -35.28 8.98
CA SER A 24 -5.86 -36.23 9.17
C SER A 24 -4.86 -35.60 10.12
N PRO A 25 -4.48 -36.24 11.22
CA PRO A 25 -3.60 -35.67 12.22
C PRO A 25 -2.14 -35.46 11.78
N LEU A 26 -1.85 -35.64 10.49
CA LEU A 26 -0.52 -35.52 9.87
C LEU A 26 -0.61 -34.79 8.53
N THR A 27 -1.32 -33.68 8.44
CA THR A 27 -1.19 -32.80 7.28
C THR A 27 0.12 -32.03 7.40
N ALA A 28 1.01 -32.20 6.42
CA ALA A 28 2.17 -31.33 6.27
C ALA A 28 1.70 -29.86 6.26
N PRO A 29 2.49 -28.94 6.85
CA PRO A 29 2.14 -27.52 6.81
C PRO A 29 1.93 -27.09 5.37
N ARG A 30 0.84 -26.39 5.12
CA ARG A 30 0.52 -25.91 3.78
C ARG A 30 1.46 -24.81 3.38
N THR A 31 1.89 -24.82 2.12
CA THR A 31 2.75 -23.79 1.55
C THR A 31 1.93 -22.78 0.76
N VAL A 32 2.02 -21.50 1.16
CA VAL A 32 1.30 -20.41 0.50
C VAL A 32 2.31 -19.42 -0.05
N LEU A 33 2.19 -19.08 -1.32
CA LEU A 33 2.97 -18.04 -1.98
C LEU A 33 2.13 -16.79 -2.18
N ILE A 34 2.62 -15.65 -1.69
CA ILE A 34 2.07 -14.33 -1.98
C ILE A 34 2.91 -13.66 -3.06
N MET A 35 2.26 -13.26 -4.15
CA MET A 35 2.86 -12.52 -5.25
C MET A 35 2.33 -11.09 -5.28
N GLY A 36 3.20 -10.10 -5.40
CA GLY A 36 2.76 -8.71 -5.42
C GLY A 36 3.89 -7.72 -5.65
N TYR A 37 3.58 -6.45 -5.49
CA TYR A 37 4.57 -5.37 -5.56
C TYR A 37 5.22 -5.13 -4.20
N GLN A 38 6.52 -4.83 -4.23
CA GLN A 38 7.28 -4.42 -3.04
C GLN A 38 7.33 -2.90 -2.91
N ALA A 39 7.66 -2.41 -1.72
CA ALA A 39 7.96 -0.99 -1.53
C ALA A 39 9.40 -0.71 -1.96
N LEU A 40 9.56 -0.02 -3.08
CA LEU A 40 10.87 0.28 -3.68
C LEU A 40 11.54 1.53 -3.12
N VAL A 41 10.78 2.41 -2.51
CA VAL A 41 11.23 3.72 -2.04
C VAL A 41 10.62 4.07 -0.69
N GLY A 42 11.22 5.05 -0.01
CA GLY A 42 10.70 5.59 1.23
C GLY A 42 11.17 4.87 2.48
N PRO A 43 10.64 5.26 3.64
CA PRO A 43 10.92 4.57 4.90
C PRO A 43 10.39 3.13 4.83
N SER A 44 11.18 2.19 5.35
CA SER A 44 10.87 0.75 5.28
C SER A 44 10.75 0.20 3.85
N GLN A 45 11.67 0.60 2.95
CA GLN A 45 11.78 -0.04 1.64
C GLN A 45 12.23 -1.50 1.77
N GLY A 46 11.77 -2.37 0.86
CA GLY A 46 12.14 -3.78 0.84
C GLY A 46 13.54 -4.03 0.30
N SER A 47 14.14 -5.14 0.74
CA SER A 47 15.46 -5.60 0.30
C SER A 47 15.40 -6.80 -0.66
N ALA A 48 14.21 -7.38 -0.88
CA ALA A 48 14.04 -8.55 -1.74
C ALA A 48 14.38 -8.23 -3.20
N LEU A 49 15.04 -9.17 -3.85
CA LEU A 49 15.23 -9.10 -5.30
C LEU A 49 13.93 -9.51 -6.01
N PRO A 50 13.55 -8.84 -7.08
CA PRO A 50 12.36 -9.22 -7.85
C PRO A 50 12.52 -10.62 -8.46
N ASN A 51 11.41 -11.32 -8.61
CA ASN A 51 11.33 -12.69 -9.15
C ASN A 51 12.10 -13.75 -8.34
N VAL A 52 12.43 -13.46 -7.07
CA VAL A 52 13.04 -14.42 -6.15
C VAL A 52 12.07 -14.74 -5.02
N VAL A 53 11.89 -16.02 -4.74
CA VAL A 53 11.01 -16.48 -3.66
C VAL A 53 11.75 -16.42 -2.32
N TYR A 54 11.12 -15.81 -1.34
CA TYR A 54 11.65 -15.68 0.02
C TYR A 54 10.65 -16.27 1.03
N PRO A 55 11.11 -17.00 2.06
CA PRO A 55 10.24 -17.39 3.16
C PRO A 55 9.84 -16.17 3.99
N ILE A 56 8.60 -16.17 4.49
CA ILE A 56 8.06 -15.13 5.36
C ILE A 56 7.62 -15.76 6.68
N PRO A 57 8.53 -15.92 7.65
CA PRO A 57 8.20 -16.51 8.94
C PRO A 57 7.44 -15.55 9.87
N SER A 58 7.55 -14.24 9.65
CA SER A 58 6.88 -13.21 10.46
C SER A 58 6.50 -11.98 9.63
N VAL A 59 5.63 -11.13 10.20
CA VAL A 59 5.27 -9.82 9.61
C VAL A 59 6.50 -8.91 9.51
N ASP A 60 7.39 -8.96 10.51
CA ASP A 60 8.62 -8.17 10.51
C ASP A 60 9.57 -8.58 9.37
N ASP A 61 9.64 -9.88 9.05
CA ASP A 61 10.39 -10.38 7.89
C ASP A 61 9.76 -9.92 6.58
N ALA A 62 8.43 -9.91 6.50
CA ALA A 62 7.74 -9.36 5.33
C ALA A 62 8.04 -7.87 5.13
N ILE A 63 8.10 -7.09 6.21
CA ILE A 63 8.51 -5.67 6.16
C ILE A 63 9.96 -5.52 5.72
N ALA A 64 10.87 -6.32 6.26
CA ALA A 64 12.29 -6.24 5.93
C ALA A 64 12.58 -6.63 4.46
N LEU A 65 11.90 -7.66 3.97
CA LEU A 65 12.09 -8.18 2.62
C LEU A 65 11.35 -7.35 1.56
N PHE A 66 10.07 -7.08 1.76
CA PHE A 66 9.21 -6.48 0.74
C PHE A 66 8.84 -5.03 1.01
N GLY A 67 9.17 -4.54 2.20
CA GLY A 67 8.93 -3.16 2.63
C GLY A 67 7.57 -2.94 3.24
N GLY A 68 7.55 -2.03 4.22
CA GLY A 68 6.31 -1.67 4.93
C GLY A 68 5.31 -0.97 4.01
N GLY A 69 4.06 -1.45 4.01
CA GLY A 69 2.97 -0.96 3.16
C GLY A 69 2.94 -1.57 1.76
N SER A 70 3.83 -2.52 1.44
CA SER A 70 3.77 -3.29 0.20
C SER A 70 2.56 -4.23 0.17
N GLU A 71 2.13 -4.65 -1.00
CA GLU A 71 1.05 -5.63 -1.17
C GLU A 71 1.39 -6.97 -0.50
N ILE A 72 2.66 -7.39 -0.60
CA ILE A 72 3.13 -8.64 0.02
C ILE A 72 3.12 -8.52 1.55
N HIS A 73 3.55 -7.39 2.11
CA HIS A 73 3.47 -7.16 3.56
C HIS A 73 2.03 -7.21 4.05
N GLN A 74 1.10 -6.51 3.38
CA GLN A 74 -0.32 -6.51 3.77
C GLN A 74 -0.95 -7.90 3.64
N GLY A 75 -0.58 -8.65 2.59
CA GLY A 75 -1.01 -10.03 2.41
C GLY A 75 -0.45 -10.97 3.47
N ALA A 76 0.83 -10.79 3.86
CA ALA A 76 1.47 -11.57 4.91
C ALA A 76 0.87 -11.30 6.28
N ASP A 77 0.60 -10.03 6.62
CA ASP A 77 -0.06 -9.62 7.85
C ASP A 77 -1.43 -10.29 7.97
N ALA A 78 -2.24 -10.19 6.93
CA ALA A 78 -3.55 -10.83 6.88
C ALA A 78 -3.50 -12.37 6.94
N ALA A 79 -2.47 -13.00 6.35
CA ALA A 79 -2.32 -14.45 6.34
C ALA A 79 -1.82 -14.99 7.68
N LEU A 80 -0.85 -14.35 8.30
CA LEU A 80 -0.26 -14.77 9.57
C LEU A 80 -1.23 -14.60 10.75
N ASP A 81 -2.13 -13.64 10.67
CA ASP A 81 -3.21 -13.47 11.65
C ASP A 81 -4.25 -14.61 11.64
N GLN A 82 -4.39 -15.32 10.52
CA GLN A 82 -5.49 -16.28 10.31
C GLN A 82 -5.08 -17.75 10.43
N VAL A 83 -3.79 -18.10 10.26
CA VAL A 83 -3.42 -19.50 10.01
C VAL A 83 -2.20 -19.93 10.83
N LEU A 84 -2.43 -20.89 11.74
CA LEU A 84 -1.43 -21.40 12.66
C LEU A 84 -0.45 -22.45 12.08
N ASP A 85 -0.71 -23.03 10.90
CA ASP A 85 0.04 -24.15 10.33
C ASP A 85 0.38 -23.96 8.85
N THR A 86 0.81 -22.74 8.47
CA THR A 86 1.14 -22.41 7.08
C THR A 86 2.55 -21.90 6.96
N THR A 87 3.32 -22.46 6.04
CA THR A 87 4.61 -21.88 5.63
C THR A 87 4.34 -20.86 4.53
N LEU A 88 4.63 -19.59 4.84
CA LEU A 88 4.37 -18.48 3.94
C LEU A 88 5.63 -18.10 3.17
N TYR A 89 5.45 -17.85 1.88
CA TYR A 89 6.48 -17.35 0.98
C TYR A 89 5.99 -16.09 0.27
N GLY A 90 6.94 -15.24 -0.12
CA GLY A 90 6.67 -14.05 -0.92
C GLY A 90 7.57 -13.96 -2.14
N VAL A 91 7.06 -13.40 -3.22
CA VAL A 91 7.82 -13.06 -4.41
C VAL A 91 7.37 -11.72 -4.95
N ALA A 92 8.32 -10.82 -5.15
CA ALA A 92 8.05 -9.49 -5.70
C ALA A 92 8.07 -9.51 -7.23
N PHE A 93 7.13 -8.85 -7.87
CA PHE A 93 7.18 -8.57 -9.30
C PHE A 93 8.36 -7.66 -9.65
N ALA A 94 8.96 -7.89 -10.82
CA ALA A 94 9.89 -6.93 -11.39
C ALA A 94 9.10 -5.70 -11.86
N GLU A 95 9.33 -4.58 -11.20
CA GLU A 95 8.74 -3.31 -11.60
C GLU A 95 9.47 -2.68 -12.80
N VAL A 96 8.78 -1.80 -13.52
CA VAL A 96 9.37 -1.10 -14.65
C VAL A 96 10.40 -0.10 -14.15
N ALA A 97 11.66 -0.38 -14.48
CA ALA A 97 12.85 0.42 -14.20
C ALA A 97 13.37 0.39 -12.75
N ASN A 98 14.69 0.43 -12.64
CA ASN A 98 15.44 0.61 -11.40
C ASN A 98 14.90 1.84 -10.64
N PRO A 99 14.44 1.72 -9.40
CA PRO A 99 13.86 2.82 -8.63
C PRO A 99 14.80 4.01 -8.44
N VAL A 100 16.11 3.80 -8.56
CA VAL A 100 17.13 4.86 -8.51
C VAL A 100 17.08 5.75 -9.76
N VAL A 101 16.55 5.23 -10.88
CA VAL A 101 16.47 5.90 -12.17
C VAL A 101 15.02 6.09 -12.63
N ALA A 102 14.04 5.59 -11.86
CA ALA A 102 12.64 5.74 -12.19
C ALA A 102 12.29 7.23 -12.34
N SER A 103 11.82 7.60 -13.51
CA SER A 103 11.28 8.93 -13.79
C SER A 103 10.23 9.30 -12.72
N ALA A 104 10.10 10.60 -12.44
CA ALA A 104 9.05 11.10 -11.55
C ALA A 104 7.64 10.59 -11.95
N THR A 105 7.45 10.28 -13.25
CA THR A 105 6.21 9.73 -13.82
C THR A 105 6.01 8.22 -13.61
N SER A 106 6.98 7.51 -13.04
CA SER A 106 6.84 6.08 -12.74
C SER A 106 6.04 5.81 -11.47
N PHE A 107 5.86 6.81 -10.63
CA PHE A 107 5.14 6.74 -9.36
C PHE A 107 3.94 7.68 -9.37
N SER A 108 2.84 7.27 -8.80
CA SER A 108 1.74 8.20 -8.56
C SER A 108 2.09 9.19 -7.45
N GLN A 109 1.68 10.43 -7.64
CA GLN A 109 1.91 11.50 -6.68
C GLN A 109 0.63 12.30 -6.43
N TRP A 110 0.48 12.76 -5.20
CA TRP A 110 -0.63 13.61 -4.77
C TRP A 110 -0.09 14.81 -4.02
N THR A 111 -0.83 15.88 -4.06
CA THR A 111 -0.49 17.12 -3.35
C THR A 111 -1.66 17.53 -2.48
N LEU A 112 -1.39 17.73 -1.19
CA LEU A 112 -2.29 18.35 -0.23
C LEU A 112 -2.00 19.85 -0.20
N THR A 113 -3.04 20.65 -0.37
CA THR A 113 -2.98 22.12 -0.37
C THR A 113 -4.03 22.66 0.60
N PRO A 114 -3.65 23.07 1.81
CA PRO A 114 -4.50 23.88 2.68
C PRO A 114 -4.57 25.33 2.16
N THR A 115 -5.70 25.97 2.39
CA THR A 115 -5.91 27.40 2.08
C THR A 115 -6.53 28.09 3.29
N GLY A 116 -5.88 29.14 3.76
CA GLY A 116 -6.29 29.88 4.97
C GLY A 116 -5.67 29.34 6.26
N ALA A 117 -5.53 30.22 7.25
CA ALA A 117 -5.14 29.83 8.59
C ALA A 117 -6.33 29.26 9.36
N SER A 118 -6.08 28.35 10.30
CA SER A 118 -7.13 27.86 11.19
C SER A 118 -7.57 28.97 12.15
N VAL A 119 -8.85 29.27 12.17
CA VAL A 119 -9.44 30.19 13.16
C VAL A 119 -9.76 29.42 14.44
N ILE A 120 -10.41 28.27 14.27
CA ILE A 120 -10.66 27.32 15.35
C ILE A 120 -9.97 26.01 14.95
N GLY A 121 -9.25 25.41 15.87
CA GLY A 121 -8.58 24.14 15.71
C GLY A 121 -9.55 22.96 15.77
N GLY A 122 -9.03 21.78 15.53
CA GLY A 122 -9.78 20.54 15.53
C GLY A 122 -8.92 19.39 15.07
N VAL A 123 -9.54 18.41 14.41
CA VAL A 123 -8.83 17.23 13.92
C VAL A 123 -8.93 17.14 12.39
N PHE A 124 -7.78 17.03 11.75
CA PHE A 124 -7.64 16.68 10.36
C PHE A 124 -7.38 15.18 10.27
N TYR A 125 -8.17 14.46 9.52
CA TYR A 125 -7.96 13.03 9.25
C TYR A 125 -7.44 12.87 7.83
N LEU A 126 -6.22 12.36 7.68
CA LEU A 126 -5.77 11.83 6.40
C LEU A 126 -6.31 10.42 6.25
N ILE A 127 -6.88 10.10 5.12
CA ILE A 127 -7.44 8.78 4.81
C ILE A 127 -6.65 8.21 3.65
N VAL A 128 -5.92 7.12 3.90
CA VAL A 128 -5.16 6.39 2.88
C VAL A 128 -5.74 5.00 2.75
N ASP A 129 -6.26 4.67 1.58
CA ASP A 129 -6.90 3.38 1.29
C ASP A 129 -7.95 2.94 2.32
N GLY A 130 -8.65 3.92 2.88
CA GLY A 130 -9.73 3.74 3.85
C GLY A 130 -9.28 3.69 5.31
N VAL A 131 -7.99 3.80 5.61
CA VAL A 131 -7.46 3.91 6.99
C VAL A 131 -7.30 5.38 7.35
N GLU A 132 -7.85 5.79 8.50
CA GLU A 132 -7.83 7.17 8.98
C GLU A 132 -6.63 7.43 9.91
N PHE A 133 -5.95 8.54 9.69
CA PHE A 133 -4.83 9.01 10.50
C PHE A 133 -5.16 10.40 11.05
N PRO A 134 -5.47 10.51 12.35
CA PRO A 134 -5.84 11.77 12.97
C PRO A 134 -4.63 12.67 13.20
N VAL A 135 -4.79 13.94 12.89
CA VAL A 135 -3.79 14.99 13.13
C VAL A 135 -4.46 16.17 13.83
N SER A 136 -3.95 16.58 14.99
CA SER A 136 -4.45 17.75 15.71
C SER A 136 -3.98 19.04 15.05
N ILE A 137 -4.92 19.91 14.72
CA ILE A 137 -4.68 21.27 14.24
C ILE A 137 -5.12 22.24 15.32
N LEU A 138 -4.23 23.12 15.77
CA LEU A 138 -4.52 24.08 16.83
C LEU A 138 -5.12 25.36 16.27
N ASP A 139 -5.72 26.15 17.17
CA ASP A 139 -6.22 27.50 16.85
C ASP A 139 -5.08 28.38 16.32
N GLY A 140 -5.35 29.18 15.31
CA GLY A 140 -4.40 30.15 14.77
C GLY A 140 -3.24 29.58 13.96
N MET A 141 -3.18 28.26 13.70
CA MET A 141 -2.11 27.68 12.88
C MET A 141 -2.12 28.23 11.46
N SER A 142 -0.96 28.73 11.03
CA SER A 142 -0.74 29.08 9.63
C SER A 142 -0.80 27.84 8.72
N VAL A 143 -0.92 28.03 7.41
CA VAL A 143 -0.87 26.93 6.42
C VAL A 143 0.41 26.09 6.57
N ALA A 144 1.55 26.76 6.76
CA ALA A 144 2.84 26.07 6.93
C ALA A 144 2.90 25.24 8.22
N ASP A 145 2.35 25.75 9.33
CA ASP A 145 2.30 25.03 10.59
C ASP A 145 1.38 23.82 10.52
N GLN A 146 0.21 23.94 9.86
CA GLN A 146 -0.70 22.84 9.62
C GLN A 146 -0.03 21.73 8.82
N LEU A 147 0.65 22.07 7.72
CA LEU A 147 1.39 21.10 6.88
C LEU A 147 2.53 20.44 7.65
N THR A 148 3.21 21.19 8.51
CA THR A 148 4.28 20.67 9.38
C THR A 148 3.72 19.66 10.39
N ALA A 149 2.58 19.98 11.01
CA ALA A 149 1.91 19.06 11.95
C ALA A 149 1.46 17.77 11.23
N ILE A 150 0.87 17.89 10.04
CA ILE A 150 0.45 16.74 9.23
C ILE A 150 1.67 15.88 8.84
N TYR A 151 2.75 16.52 8.39
CA TYR A 151 4.00 15.83 8.02
C TYR A 151 4.60 15.06 9.20
N ALA A 152 4.67 15.69 10.37
CA ALA A 152 5.24 15.09 11.58
C ALA A 152 4.41 13.90 12.07
N GLU A 153 3.09 14.01 12.04
CA GLU A 153 2.22 12.94 12.52
C GLU A 153 2.19 11.75 11.55
N ILE A 154 1.95 12.02 10.27
CA ILE A 154 1.88 10.97 9.24
C ILE A 154 3.23 10.27 9.05
N GLY A 155 4.34 10.99 9.21
CA GLY A 155 5.70 10.43 9.14
C GLY A 155 6.02 9.34 10.16
N LYS A 156 5.21 9.21 11.22
CA LYS A 156 5.33 8.11 12.20
C LYS A 156 4.87 6.76 11.63
N TYR A 157 3.98 6.77 10.66
CA TYR A 157 3.37 5.58 10.08
C TYR A 157 4.18 5.07 8.88
N LYS A 158 5.26 4.33 9.16
CA LYS A 158 6.20 3.86 8.13
C LYS A 158 5.64 2.79 7.20
N ASN A 159 4.56 2.12 7.62
CA ASN A 159 3.94 1.01 6.87
C ASN A 159 2.79 1.44 5.96
N LEU A 160 2.66 2.74 5.66
CA LEU A 160 1.73 3.21 4.64
C LEU A 160 2.21 2.84 3.24
N PRO A 161 1.30 2.59 2.27
CA PRO A 161 1.66 2.35 0.87
C PRO A 161 2.17 3.61 0.15
N VAL A 162 1.97 4.77 0.77
CA VAL A 162 2.46 6.08 0.31
C VAL A 162 3.37 6.70 1.35
N TRP A 163 4.20 7.63 0.93
CA TRP A 163 5.12 8.36 1.81
C TRP A 163 5.29 9.81 1.35
N MET A 164 5.89 10.61 2.17
CA MET A 164 6.18 12.03 1.90
C MET A 164 7.68 12.17 1.58
N PRO A 165 8.06 12.37 0.30
CA PRO A 165 9.46 12.35 -0.12
C PRO A 165 10.27 13.56 0.35
N ALA A 166 9.60 14.63 0.74
CA ALA A 166 10.23 15.87 1.22
C ALA A 166 9.38 16.50 2.31
N ALA A 167 10.02 17.33 3.13
CA ALA A 167 9.33 18.20 4.04
C ALA A 167 8.35 19.12 3.29
N PRO A 168 7.26 19.57 3.93
CA PRO A 168 6.29 20.44 3.27
C PRO A 168 6.92 21.77 2.84
N SER A 169 6.41 22.31 1.74
CA SER A 169 6.62 23.72 1.41
C SER A 169 5.76 24.62 2.34
N SER A 170 5.83 25.92 2.15
CA SER A 170 4.93 26.85 2.88
C SER A 170 3.45 26.69 2.52
N THR A 171 3.12 26.01 1.42
CA THR A 171 1.76 25.95 0.88
C THR A 171 1.30 24.54 0.52
N THR A 172 2.20 23.57 0.40
CA THR A 172 1.86 22.23 -0.10
C THR A 172 2.64 21.12 0.59
N LEU A 173 2.03 19.93 0.67
CA LEU A 173 2.68 18.69 1.10
C LEU A 173 2.45 17.63 0.03
N GLY A 174 3.56 17.05 -0.47
CA GLY A 174 3.52 16.00 -1.47
C GLY A 174 3.49 14.60 -0.87
N PHE A 175 2.69 13.71 -1.45
CA PHE A 175 2.68 12.27 -1.20
C PHE A 175 3.09 11.53 -2.46
N ARG A 176 3.72 10.40 -2.30
CA ARG A 176 4.18 9.54 -3.40
C ARG A 176 3.93 8.08 -3.04
N SER A 177 3.50 7.27 -4.03
CA SER A 177 3.43 5.82 -3.84
C SER A 177 4.82 5.21 -3.60
N LYS A 178 4.88 4.10 -2.89
CA LYS A 178 6.13 3.38 -2.64
C LYS A 178 6.50 2.40 -3.75
N HIS A 179 5.57 2.06 -4.62
CA HIS A 179 5.80 1.21 -5.79
C HIS A 179 5.48 1.95 -7.09
N THR A 180 6.00 1.46 -8.20
CA THR A 180 5.81 2.04 -9.54
C THR A 180 4.60 1.43 -10.25
N GLY A 181 4.30 1.94 -11.43
CA GLY A 181 3.33 1.35 -12.35
C GLY A 181 1.90 1.81 -12.16
N LEU A 182 1.03 1.37 -13.05
CA LEU A 182 -0.39 1.76 -13.09
C LEU A 182 -1.13 1.42 -11.79
N ARG A 183 -0.72 0.37 -11.08
CA ARG A 183 -1.33 0.01 -9.80
C ARG A 183 -1.14 1.08 -8.73
N SER A 184 -0.03 1.83 -8.79
CA SER A 184 0.19 2.93 -7.86
C SER A 184 -0.89 4.03 -7.96
N ASN A 185 -1.61 4.11 -9.08
CA ASN A 185 -2.74 5.04 -9.26
C ASN A 185 -4.00 4.63 -8.49
N GLN A 186 -4.06 3.39 -8.01
CA GLN A 186 -5.24 2.87 -7.31
C GLN A 186 -5.31 3.32 -5.84
N HIS A 187 -4.21 3.84 -5.30
CA HIS A 187 -4.22 4.39 -3.95
C HIS A 187 -5.18 5.58 -3.87
N VAL A 188 -6.06 5.53 -2.87
CA VAL A 188 -7.05 6.57 -2.61
C VAL A 188 -6.61 7.38 -1.42
N ILE A 189 -6.19 8.63 -1.68
CA ILE A 189 -5.86 9.58 -0.63
C ILE A 189 -6.99 10.60 -0.51
N ARG A 190 -7.58 10.71 0.67
CA ARG A 190 -8.68 11.62 0.99
C ARG A 190 -8.43 12.27 2.34
N PHE A 191 -9.28 13.21 2.70
CA PHE A 191 -9.27 13.83 4.01
C PHE A 191 -10.68 14.00 4.54
N ARG A 192 -10.78 14.13 5.85
CA ARG A 192 -11.96 14.57 6.59
C ARG A 192 -11.49 15.56 7.67
N VAL A 193 -12.30 16.54 7.99
CA VAL A 193 -12.02 17.52 9.03
C VAL A 193 -13.14 17.56 10.04
N GLU A 194 -12.78 17.75 11.31
CA GLU A 194 -13.73 17.92 12.41
C GLU A 194 -13.32 19.14 13.26
N GLY A 195 -14.25 20.08 13.44
CA GLY A 195 -14.06 21.27 14.27
C GLY A 195 -13.21 22.38 13.66
N ILE A 196 -12.43 22.13 12.63
CA ILE A 196 -11.54 23.13 12.01
C ILE A 196 -12.37 24.14 11.23
N THR A 197 -12.12 25.43 11.46
CA THR A 197 -12.71 26.53 10.69
C THR A 197 -11.64 27.49 10.19
N GLY A 198 -11.94 28.26 9.14
CA GLY A 198 -11.00 29.23 8.53
C GLY A 198 -10.06 28.63 7.50
N THR A 199 -9.89 27.29 7.47
CA THR A 199 -9.07 26.59 6.50
C THR A 199 -9.93 25.68 5.63
N SER A 200 -9.61 25.63 4.35
CA SER A 200 -10.07 24.58 3.41
C SER A 200 -8.88 23.74 2.95
N TYR A 201 -9.13 22.48 2.64
CA TYR A 201 -8.12 21.54 2.18
C TYR A 201 -8.49 20.98 0.81
N ALA A 202 -7.48 20.73 -0.01
CA ALA A 202 -7.63 20.01 -1.28
C ALA A 202 -6.54 18.96 -1.41
N ILE A 203 -6.88 17.76 -1.91
CA ILE A 203 -5.92 16.73 -2.31
C ILE A 203 -6.14 16.48 -3.80
N THR A 204 -5.07 16.59 -4.58
CA THR A 204 -5.11 16.40 -6.02
C THR A 204 -4.03 15.41 -6.42
N GLN A 205 -4.35 14.43 -7.26
CA GLN A 205 -3.35 13.59 -7.90
C GLN A 205 -2.64 14.43 -8.97
N THR A 206 -1.35 14.66 -8.76
CA THR A 206 -0.53 15.54 -9.62
C THR A 206 0.26 14.77 -10.66
N VAL A 207 0.54 13.50 -10.40
CA VAL A 207 1.20 12.59 -11.33
C VAL A 207 0.44 11.28 -11.36
N THR A 208 0.11 10.82 -12.55
CA THR A 208 -0.43 9.49 -12.82
C THR A 208 0.70 8.62 -13.35
N ALA A 209 0.95 7.51 -12.66
CA ALA A 209 1.98 6.57 -13.10
C ALA A 209 1.56 5.88 -14.40
N VAL A 210 2.55 5.57 -15.20
CA VAL A 210 2.40 4.88 -16.49
C VAL A 210 3.27 3.62 -16.49
N ASN A 211 2.84 2.62 -17.25
CA ASN A 211 3.48 1.31 -17.43
C ASN A 211 3.52 0.46 -16.14
N ASP A 212 3.10 -0.78 -16.26
CA ASP A 212 3.30 -1.81 -15.23
C ASP A 212 4.49 -2.69 -15.55
N GLY A 213 5.04 -3.34 -14.51
CA GLY A 213 5.98 -4.43 -14.65
C GLY A 213 5.33 -5.62 -15.36
N ASN A 214 6.15 -6.50 -15.93
CA ASN A 214 5.67 -7.72 -16.54
C ASN A 214 5.58 -8.85 -15.48
N PRO A 215 4.38 -9.27 -15.04
CA PRO A 215 4.24 -10.34 -14.06
C PRO A 215 4.66 -11.71 -14.61
N GLN A 216 4.74 -11.88 -15.94
CA GLN A 216 5.12 -13.16 -16.57
C GLN A 216 6.50 -13.63 -16.12
N THR A 217 7.46 -12.72 -15.98
CA THR A 217 8.81 -13.09 -15.52
C THR A 217 8.80 -13.66 -14.10
N CYS A 218 7.87 -13.22 -13.26
CA CYS A 218 7.68 -13.75 -11.92
C CYS A 218 7.05 -15.16 -11.97
N PHE A 219 6.04 -15.36 -12.81
CA PHE A 219 5.45 -16.70 -13.02
C PHE A 219 6.46 -17.70 -13.56
N ASP A 220 7.33 -17.27 -14.48
CA ASP A 220 8.39 -18.12 -15.02
C ASP A 220 9.42 -18.51 -13.94
N ALA A 221 9.71 -17.61 -13.00
CA ALA A 221 10.66 -17.85 -11.91
C ALA A 221 10.15 -18.86 -10.87
N ILE A 222 8.84 -18.96 -10.67
CA ILE A 222 8.23 -19.88 -9.70
C ILE A 222 7.78 -21.21 -10.31
N ASN A 223 7.86 -21.36 -11.63
CA ASN A 223 7.33 -22.48 -12.40
C ASN A 223 7.87 -23.87 -11.99
N GLN A 224 9.00 -23.91 -11.26
CA GLN A 224 9.62 -25.17 -10.80
C GLN A 224 9.42 -25.42 -9.29
N GLN A 225 8.57 -24.64 -8.62
CA GLN A 225 8.32 -24.74 -7.19
C GLN A 225 6.86 -25.16 -6.94
N ASP A 226 6.68 -26.11 -6.04
CA ASP A 226 5.35 -26.58 -5.65
C ASP A 226 4.82 -25.76 -4.47
N PHE A 227 3.71 -25.07 -4.69
CA PHE A 227 2.94 -24.38 -3.65
C PHE A 227 1.52 -24.94 -3.62
N ASP A 228 0.97 -25.12 -2.41
CA ASP A 228 -0.43 -25.54 -2.26
C ASP A 228 -1.40 -24.43 -2.70
N TYR A 229 -1.01 -23.18 -2.45
CA TYR A 229 -1.78 -21.99 -2.82
C TYR A 229 -0.88 -20.88 -3.34
N ILE A 230 -1.32 -20.23 -4.41
CA ILE A 230 -0.68 -19.01 -4.93
C ILE A 230 -1.70 -17.88 -4.86
N VAL A 231 -1.37 -16.83 -4.13
CA VAL A 231 -2.17 -15.62 -4.00
C VAL A 231 -1.49 -14.51 -4.76
N CYS A 232 -2.13 -14.01 -5.80
CA CYS A 232 -1.64 -12.86 -6.55
C CYS A 232 -2.40 -11.62 -6.09
N ALA A 233 -1.72 -10.69 -5.46
CA ALA A 233 -2.30 -9.40 -5.07
C ALA A 233 -2.59 -8.50 -6.29
N ALA A 234 -1.95 -8.76 -7.43
CA ALA A 234 -2.09 -8.02 -8.67
C ALA A 234 -3.21 -8.57 -9.57
N THR A 235 -4.44 -8.62 -9.10
CA THR A 235 -5.56 -9.30 -9.80
C THR A 235 -6.44 -8.42 -10.68
N GLU A 236 -6.11 -7.15 -10.91
CA GLU A 236 -6.91 -6.31 -11.81
C GLU A 236 -6.40 -6.34 -13.24
N PRO A 237 -7.30 -6.52 -14.24
CA PRO A 237 -6.92 -6.31 -15.64
C PRO A 237 -6.50 -4.86 -15.85
N ALA A 238 -5.49 -4.64 -16.68
CA ALA A 238 -5.05 -3.30 -17.02
C ALA A 238 -6.27 -2.43 -17.43
N PRO A 239 -6.43 -1.22 -16.88
CA PRO A 239 -7.50 -0.33 -17.28
C PRO A 239 -7.29 0.03 -18.74
N GLY A 240 -8.16 -0.46 -19.63
CA GLY A 240 -8.10 -0.24 -21.08
C GLY A 240 -8.39 -1.45 -21.94
N ALA A 241 -8.45 -2.67 -21.40
CA ALA A 241 -9.00 -3.81 -22.11
C ALA A 241 -10.53 -3.67 -22.14
N SER A 242 -11.06 -3.01 -23.17
CA SER A 242 -12.49 -3.04 -23.47
C SER A 242 -12.88 -4.50 -23.71
N PRO A 243 -13.92 -5.02 -23.07
CA PRO A 243 -14.44 -6.32 -23.44
C PRO A 243 -14.98 -6.24 -24.88
N ASN A 244 -14.38 -6.98 -25.78
CA ASN A 244 -14.98 -7.26 -27.09
C ASN A 244 -16.18 -8.19 -26.93
#